data_020407823059a7fc9a45a9d115f5386d
#
_entry.id   020407823059a7fc9a45a9d115f5386d
#
_cell.length_a   1.000
_cell.length_b   1.000
_cell.length_c   1.000
_cell.angle_alpha   90.00
_cell.angle_beta   90.00
_cell.angle_gamma   90.00
#
_symmetry.space_group_name_H-M   'P 1'
#
loop_
_entity.id
_entity.type
_entity.pdbx_description
1 polymer ?
#
loop_
_entity_poly.entity_id
_entity_poly.type
_entity_poly.pdbx_seq_one_letter_code
_entity_poly.pdbx_strand_id
1 'polypeptide(L)'
;MKYLLFNLLVVSALVGSPSKQTFTGIITDDNCPKADHSQMRMGPTDAECAMACLEAHGAVYGLYDGDNFYALSDQKTPEKFIGKKVKVVGSLDPKTKTIQVDSITVQ
;
A
#
# COMPACT_ATOMS: atom_id res chain seq x y z
N MET A 1 -22.11 -22.50 -36.74
CA MET A 1 -22.29 -23.30 -35.56
C MET A 1 -20.99 -23.54 -34.81
N LYS A 2 -19.95 -23.94 -35.49
CA LYS A 2 -18.64 -24.17 -34.86
C LYS A 2 -17.97 -22.89 -34.38
N TYR A 3 -18.38 -21.77 -34.84
CA TYR A 3 -17.72 -20.48 -34.65
C TYR A 3 -18.14 -19.78 -33.39
N LEU A 4 -19.24 -20.18 -32.80
CA LEU A 4 -19.79 -19.56 -31.60
C LEU A 4 -18.99 -19.89 -30.35
N LEU A 5 -18.28 -21.01 -30.35
CA LEU A 5 -17.49 -21.44 -29.20
C LEU A 5 -16.19 -20.65 -29.01
N PHE A 6 -15.72 -20.03 -30.06
CA PHE A 6 -14.48 -19.26 -30.03
C PHE A 6 -14.57 -17.98 -29.23
N ASN A 7 -15.74 -17.35 -29.26
CA ASN A 7 -15.90 -16.04 -28.61
C ASN A 7 -15.93 -16.12 -27.10
N LEU A 8 -16.32 -17.24 -26.54
CA LEU A 8 -16.39 -17.41 -25.09
C LEU A 8 -15.03 -17.50 -24.42
N LEU A 9 -14.04 -18.01 -25.11
CA LEU A 9 -12.69 -18.16 -24.57
C LEU A 9 -11.96 -16.83 -24.44
N VAL A 10 -12.24 -15.89 -25.34
CA VAL A 10 -11.61 -14.58 -25.33
C VAL A 10 -12.12 -13.73 -24.16
N VAL A 11 -13.40 -13.86 -23.84
CA VAL A 11 -14.00 -13.09 -22.74
C VAL A 11 -13.45 -13.53 -21.38
N SER A 12 -13.25 -14.82 -21.18
CA SER A 12 -12.76 -15.32 -19.91
C SER A 12 -11.28 -14.96 -19.64
N ALA A 13 -10.50 -14.74 -20.68
CA ALA A 13 -9.10 -14.34 -20.52
C ALA A 13 -8.94 -12.90 -20.05
N LEU A 14 -9.96 -12.06 -20.19
CA LEU A 14 -9.89 -10.65 -19.81
C LEU A 14 -10.23 -10.39 -18.36
N VAL A 15 -10.71 -11.38 -17.63
CA VAL A 15 -11.26 -11.19 -16.28
C VAL A 15 -10.21 -11.38 -15.16
N GLY A 16 -9.02 -11.85 -15.46
CA GLY A 16 -8.12 -12.40 -14.47
C GLY A 16 -7.04 -11.51 -13.90
N SER A 17 -6.72 -10.36 -14.48
CA SER A 17 -5.52 -9.60 -14.07
C SER A 17 -5.87 -8.31 -13.36
N PRO A 18 -5.37 -8.10 -12.13
CA PRO A 18 -5.52 -6.81 -11.48
C PRO A 18 -4.75 -5.73 -12.24
N SER A 19 -5.37 -4.58 -12.36
CA SER A 19 -4.76 -3.43 -13.03
C SER A 19 -3.74 -2.77 -12.13
N LYS A 20 -2.64 -2.31 -12.69
CA LYS A 20 -1.71 -1.45 -11.99
C LYS A 20 -2.29 -0.05 -11.86
N GLN A 21 -2.12 0.52 -10.69
CA GLN A 21 -2.60 1.86 -10.36
C GLN A 21 -1.49 2.65 -9.70
N THR A 22 -1.67 3.95 -9.66
CA THR A 22 -0.79 4.87 -8.95
C THR A 22 -1.51 5.37 -7.71
N PHE A 23 -0.86 5.22 -6.58
CA PHE A 23 -1.36 5.68 -5.29
C PHE A 23 -0.41 6.75 -4.76
N THR A 24 -0.95 7.83 -4.22
CA THR A 24 -0.13 8.88 -3.60
C THR A 24 -0.55 9.05 -2.16
N GLY A 25 0.43 9.27 -1.30
CA GLY A 25 0.14 9.44 0.11
C GLY A 25 1.40 9.46 0.95
N ILE A 26 1.23 9.23 2.24
CA ILE A 26 2.30 9.28 3.23
C ILE A 26 2.59 7.87 3.72
N ILE A 27 3.86 7.52 3.81
CA ILE A 27 4.26 6.24 4.42
C ILE A 27 4.09 6.35 5.93
N THR A 28 3.34 5.41 6.47
CA THR A 28 3.08 5.30 7.90
C THR A 28 2.99 3.82 8.29
N ASP A 29 2.44 3.52 9.45
CA ASP A 29 2.25 2.15 9.93
C ASP A 29 0.80 1.92 10.35
N ASP A 30 0.43 0.65 10.56
CA ASP A 30 -0.96 0.29 10.86
C ASP A 30 -1.39 0.59 12.30
N ASN A 31 -0.46 0.97 13.19
CA ASN A 31 -0.83 1.49 14.51
C ASN A 31 -1.22 2.96 14.44
N CYS A 32 -0.67 3.70 13.48
CA CYS A 32 -0.99 5.09 13.22
C CYS A 32 -1.42 5.27 11.76
N PRO A 33 -2.50 4.62 11.34
CA PRO A 33 -2.83 4.51 9.92
C PRO A 33 -3.17 5.83 9.24
N LYS A 34 -3.53 6.85 10.01
CA LYS A 34 -3.79 8.20 9.46
C LYS A 34 -2.56 9.10 9.51
N ALA A 35 -1.39 8.52 9.74
CA ALA A 35 -0.14 9.26 9.89
C ALA A 35 -0.16 10.30 11.02
N ASP A 36 -1.07 10.14 11.97
CA ASP A 36 -1.20 11.00 13.13
C ASP A 36 -0.69 10.28 14.36
N HIS A 37 0.45 10.73 14.88
CA HIS A 37 1.13 10.12 16.02
C HIS A 37 0.88 10.87 17.34
N SER A 38 -0.08 11.81 17.37
CA SER A 38 -0.34 12.61 18.54
C SER A 38 -0.87 11.81 19.74
N GLN A 39 -1.59 10.71 19.48
CA GLN A 39 -2.20 9.87 20.52
C GLN A 39 -1.23 8.83 21.08
N MET A 40 -0.23 8.42 20.31
CA MET A 40 0.73 7.41 20.71
C MET A 40 2.10 7.79 20.16
N ARG A 41 2.72 8.79 20.78
CA ARG A 41 4.03 9.28 20.33
C ARG A 41 5.13 8.42 20.93
N MET A 42 5.86 7.69 20.10
CA MET A 42 6.94 6.82 20.51
C MET A 42 8.33 7.32 20.10
N GLY A 43 8.39 8.51 19.52
CA GLY A 43 9.64 9.12 19.11
C GLY A 43 9.43 10.60 18.80
N PRO A 44 10.51 11.41 18.72
CA PRO A 44 10.40 12.86 18.51
C PRO A 44 9.93 13.27 17.11
N THR A 45 10.09 12.40 16.12
CA THR A 45 9.60 12.65 14.76
C THR A 45 8.62 11.57 14.37
N ASP A 46 7.82 11.82 13.33
CA ASP A 46 6.90 10.81 12.81
C ASP A 46 7.64 9.58 12.30
N ALA A 47 8.80 9.76 11.69
CA ALA A 47 9.62 8.64 11.22
C ALA A 47 10.09 7.78 12.40
N GLU A 48 10.61 8.39 13.45
CA GLU A 48 11.07 7.67 14.64
C GLU A 48 9.92 7.01 15.39
N CYS A 49 8.77 7.67 15.43
CA CYS A 49 7.57 7.10 16.04
C CYS A 49 7.12 5.85 15.30
N ALA A 50 7.07 5.89 13.97
CA ALA A 50 6.68 4.74 13.15
C ALA A 50 7.67 3.58 13.30
N MET A 51 8.97 3.86 13.31
CA MET A 51 9.98 2.84 13.53
C MET A 51 9.85 2.18 14.89
N ALA A 52 9.60 2.97 15.94
CA ALA A 52 9.38 2.43 17.26
C ALA A 52 8.15 1.55 17.34
N CYS A 53 7.08 1.92 16.64
CA CYS A 53 5.87 1.09 16.54
C CYS A 53 6.15 -0.25 15.88
N LEU A 54 6.93 -0.25 14.81
CA LEU A 54 7.32 -1.49 14.14
C LEU A 54 8.09 -2.43 15.05
N GLU A 55 9.05 -1.90 15.78
CA GLU A 55 9.89 -2.70 16.69
C GLU A 55 9.11 -3.19 17.90
N ALA A 56 8.31 -2.32 18.50
CA ALA A 56 7.64 -2.62 19.76
C ALA A 56 6.34 -3.41 19.59
N HIS A 57 5.62 -3.20 18.50
CA HIS A 57 4.26 -3.73 18.33
C HIS A 57 4.07 -4.60 17.09
N GLY A 58 5.13 -4.86 16.34
CA GLY A 58 5.03 -5.65 15.12
C GLY A 58 4.17 -5.02 14.05
N ALA A 59 4.12 -3.71 13.99
CA ALA A 59 3.34 -2.99 13.00
C ALA A 59 3.87 -3.20 11.58
N VAL A 60 3.03 -2.96 10.59
CA VAL A 60 3.42 -3.04 9.19
C VAL A 60 3.38 -1.67 8.53
N TYR A 61 4.27 -1.45 7.60
CA TYR A 61 4.29 -0.22 6.79
C TYR A 61 3.12 -0.21 5.82
N GLY A 62 2.59 0.96 5.62
CA GLY A 62 1.52 1.18 4.65
C GLY A 62 1.49 2.61 4.15
N LEU A 63 0.56 2.86 3.25
CA LEU A 63 0.33 4.15 2.63
C LEU A 63 -1.01 4.70 3.09
N TYR A 64 -1.00 5.93 3.58
CA TYR A 64 -2.21 6.68 3.88
C TYR A 64 -2.43 7.73 2.81
N ASP A 65 -3.54 7.64 2.09
CA ASP A 65 -3.83 8.54 0.96
C ASP A 65 -4.70 9.74 1.32
N GLY A 66 -5.04 9.89 2.59
CA GLY A 66 -5.96 10.92 3.07
C GLY A 66 -7.32 10.37 3.49
N ASP A 67 -7.69 9.21 2.96
CA ASP A 67 -8.96 8.55 3.27
C ASP A 67 -8.76 7.11 3.72
N ASN A 68 -7.84 6.40 3.11
CA ASN A 68 -7.63 4.98 3.34
C ASN A 68 -6.18 4.68 3.69
N PHE A 69 -6.00 3.65 4.51
CA PHE A 69 -4.70 3.04 4.76
C PHE A 69 -4.61 1.74 3.97
N TYR A 70 -3.52 1.58 3.23
CA TYR A 70 -3.22 0.36 2.50
C TYR A 70 -1.91 -0.22 2.98
N ALA A 71 -1.93 -1.48 3.42
CA ALA A 71 -0.67 -2.17 3.71
C ALA A 71 0.12 -2.34 2.41
N LEU A 72 1.44 -2.39 2.52
CA LEU A 72 2.32 -2.55 1.37
C LEU A 72 2.95 -3.93 1.40
N SER A 73 3.01 -4.58 0.24
CA SER A 73 3.68 -5.89 0.13
C SER A 73 5.18 -5.78 0.39
N ASP A 74 5.77 -4.65 0.02
CA ASP A 74 7.17 -4.34 0.28
C ASP A 74 7.27 -3.69 1.66
N GLN A 75 7.97 -4.34 2.58
CA GLN A 75 8.15 -3.88 3.94
C GLN A 75 9.57 -3.36 4.20
N LYS A 76 10.42 -3.31 3.18
CA LYS A 76 11.80 -2.82 3.30
C LYS A 76 11.98 -1.43 2.72
N THR A 77 11.56 -1.23 1.49
CA THR A 77 11.72 0.05 0.80
C THR A 77 11.00 1.19 1.52
N PRO A 78 9.79 1.00 2.06
CA PRO A 78 9.08 2.08 2.75
C PRO A 78 9.84 2.67 3.94
N GLU A 79 10.71 1.90 4.57
CA GLU A 79 11.46 2.36 5.73
C GLU A 79 12.23 3.66 5.47
N LYS A 80 12.74 3.83 4.26
CA LYS A 80 13.47 5.04 3.86
C LYS A 80 12.56 6.26 3.74
N PHE A 81 11.29 6.06 3.60
CA PHE A 81 10.34 7.11 3.23
C PHE A 81 9.28 7.38 4.31
N ILE A 82 9.48 6.87 5.53
CA ILE A 82 8.52 7.07 6.61
C ILE A 82 8.26 8.55 6.83
N GLY A 83 6.99 8.94 6.88
CA GLY A 83 6.57 10.31 7.05
C GLY A 83 6.66 11.17 5.80
N LYS A 84 7.13 10.60 4.69
CA LYS A 84 7.28 11.33 3.43
C LYS A 84 6.12 11.03 2.49
N LYS A 85 5.83 12.01 1.64
CA LYS A 85 4.89 11.83 0.54
C LYS A 85 5.55 11.05 -0.58
N VAL A 86 4.88 10.01 -1.01
CA VAL A 86 5.41 9.10 -2.04
C VAL A 86 4.34 8.79 -3.08
N LYS A 87 4.82 8.28 -4.20
CA LYS A 87 4.00 7.68 -5.24
C LYS A 87 4.30 6.18 -5.25
N VAL A 88 3.27 5.37 -5.10
CA VAL A 88 3.37 3.92 -5.15
C VAL A 88 2.65 3.44 -6.39
N VAL A 89 3.35 2.69 -7.22
CA VAL A 89 2.75 2.01 -8.37
C VAL A 89 2.60 0.54 -8.01
N GLY A 90 1.41 0.01 -8.20
CA GLY A 90 1.14 -1.39 -7.88
C GLY A 90 -0.30 -1.78 -8.10
N SER A 91 -0.65 -2.96 -7.62
CA SER A 91 -1.98 -3.52 -7.75
C SER A 91 -2.63 -3.65 -6.39
N LEU A 92 -3.87 -3.19 -6.27
CA LEU A 92 -4.60 -3.25 -5.00
C LEU A 92 -5.38 -4.56 -4.90
N ASP A 93 -5.20 -5.25 -3.77
CA ASP A 93 -6.10 -6.31 -3.35
C ASP A 93 -7.17 -5.67 -2.46
N PRO A 94 -8.41 -5.55 -2.93
CA PRO A 94 -9.45 -4.87 -2.16
C PRO A 94 -9.91 -5.65 -0.93
N LYS A 95 -9.71 -6.95 -0.89
CA LYS A 95 -10.11 -7.78 0.25
C LYS A 95 -9.23 -7.54 1.46
N THR A 96 -7.93 -7.45 1.25
CA THR A 96 -6.95 -7.25 2.32
C THR A 96 -6.52 -5.80 2.45
N LYS A 97 -6.92 -4.94 1.52
CA LYS A 97 -6.46 -3.55 1.41
C LYS A 97 -4.93 -3.48 1.38
N THR A 98 -4.33 -4.34 0.57
CA THR A 98 -2.89 -4.43 0.41
C THR A 98 -2.52 -4.08 -1.03
N ILE A 99 -1.51 -3.25 -1.19
CA ILE A 99 -0.94 -2.93 -2.50
C ILE A 99 0.25 -3.84 -2.76
N GLN A 100 0.17 -4.59 -3.85
CA GLN A 100 1.35 -5.31 -4.38
C GLN A 100 2.22 -4.28 -5.08
N VAL A 101 3.34 -3.95 -4.48
CA VAL A 101 4.17 -2.81 -4.87
C VAL A 101 5.07 -3.17 -6.03
N ASP A 102 5.05 -2.36 -7.09
CA ASP A 102 6.05 -2.41 -8.16
C ASP A 102 7.15 -1.38 -7.91
N SER A 103 6.78 -0.17 -7.52
CA SER A 103 7.76 0.88 -7.25
C SER A 103 7.23 1.89 -6.23
N ILE A 104 8.16 2.51 -5.51
CA ILE A 104 7.90 3.61 -4.59
C ILE A 104 8.89 4.70 -4.90
N THR A 105 8.39 5.91 -5.15
CA THR A 105 9.23 7.07 -5.39
C THR A 105 8.76 8.24 -4.54
N VAL A 106 9.70 9.05 -4.07
CA VAL A 106 9.38 10.27 -3.32
C VAL A 106 8.73 11.26 -4.27
N GLN A 107 7.69 11.89 -3.79
CA GLN A 107 6.95 12.88 -4.55
C GLN A 107 7.50 14.28 -4.32
#